data_cc1eeb938afa525a9fdc8556193da78f
#
_entry.id   cc1eeb938afa525a9fdc8556193da78f
#
_cell.length_a   1.000
_cell.length_b   1.000
_cell.length_c   1.000
_cell.angle_alpha   90.00
_cell.angle_beta   90.00
_cell.angle_gamma   90.00
#
_symmetry.space_group_name_H-M   'P 1'
#
loop_
_entity.id
_entity.type
_entity.pdbx_description
1 polymer ?
#
loop_
_entity_poly.entity_id
_entity_poly.type
_entity_poly.pdbx_seq_one_letter_code
_entity_poly.pdbx_strand_id
1 'polypeptide(L)'
;TPKAHCLHYDHFEPKWLQKYDEPTQWKKLDKRMAECAERYARRIHGWEVTNESFWRSYTTPMYINPLFMERSFQMAERHFPMNELICNEGGECFREDFLYNRYPYFMQVERALLKGAPIDTIGFQYHVWCDVNNEADVVKKQFNPVNMYRVFDTFATLGRPFQITEVTFPCHDPFSREAEDIQAEVLKNLYTIWFGEANIEAVIYWNLVDGYAFNAEPGDFSCGENKLAGGLMHFDITPKPALKVLRDLFTKQWRTNETLTVGESGCAAFK
;
A
#
# COMPACT_ATOMS: atom_id res chain seq x y z
N THR A 1 9.70 -5.75 -8.89
CA THR A 1 8.70 -5.61 -9.97
C THR A 1 8.00 -4.27 -9.79
N PRO A 2 7.87 -3.42 -10.82
CA PRO A 2 7.17 -2.15 -10.71
C PRO A 2 5.65 -2.37 -10.56
N LYS A 3 5.01 -1.51 -9.77
CA LYS A 3 3.57 -1.40 -9.59
C LYS A 3 3.14 0.02 -9.98
N ALA A 4 1.97 0.17 -10.60
CA ALA A 4 1.42 1.48 -10.97
C ALA A 4 0.41 1.95 -9.93
N HIS A 5 0.59 3.18 -9.49
CA HIS A 5 -0.31 3.93 -8.62
C HIS A 5 -0.81 5.17 -9.35
N CYS A 6 -2.04 5.45 -9.50
CA CYS A 6 -3.19 4.55 -9.58
C CYS A 6 -4.07 5.01 -10.77
N LEU A 7 -5.03 4.20 -11.19
CA LEU A 7 -5.86 4.53 -12.34
C LEU A 7 -6.98 5.53 -12.00
N HIS A 8 -7.61 5.39 -10.83
CA HIS A 8 -8.79 6.14 -10.44
C HIS A 8 -8.68 6.58 -8.97
N TYR A 9 -8.45 7.90 -8.77
CA TYR A 9 -8.29 8.50 -7.45
C TYR A 9 -8.87 9.92 -7.45
N ASP A 10 -9.96 10.16 -6.71
CA ASP A 10 -10.72 11.40 -6.80
C ASP A 10 -9.96 12.63 -6.27
N HIS A 11 -9.08 12.48 -5.29
CA HIS A 11 -8.28 13.58 -4.76
C HIS A 11 -7.31 14.17 -5.78
N PHE A 12 -6.89 13.37 -6.78
CA PHE A 12 -5.97 13.79 -7.83
C PHE A 12 -6.60 13.83 -9.22
N GLU A 13 -7.93 13.79 -9.29
CA GLU A 13 -8.62 14.00 -10.57
C GLU A 13 -8.40 15.43 -11.08
N PRO A 14 -8.18 15.59 -12.39
CA PRO A 14 -8.01 16.90 -12.97
C PRO A 14 -9.26 17.78 -12.77
N LYS A 15 -9.11 18.99 -12.26
CA LYS A 15 -10.23 19.92 -12.00
C LYS A 15 -11.12 20.15 -13.22
N TRP A 16 -10.55 20.07 -14.45
CA TRP A 16 -11.32 20.22 -15.67
C TRP A 16 -12.33 19.08 -15.90
N LEU A 17 -12.16 17.89 -15.23
CA LEU A 17 -13.09 16.76 -15.34
C LEU A 17 -14.44 17.08 -14.71
N GLN A 18 -14.48 17.88 -13.67
CA GLN A 18 -15.67 18.23 -12.90
C GLN A 18 -16.77 18.93 -13.73
N LYS A 19 -16.39 19.54 -14.86
CA LYS A 19 -17.35 20.23 -15.76
C LYS A 19 -18.18 19.30 -16.66
N TYR A 20 -17.87 18.02 -16.69
CA TYR A 20 -18.57 17.04 -17.51
C TYR A 20 -19.60 16.27 -16.71
N ASP A 21 -20.63 15.76 -17.40
CA ASP A 21 -21.59 14.82 -16.84
C ASP A 21 -20.95 13.45 -16.55
N GLU A 22 -21.61 12.65 -15.71
CA GLU A 22 -21.10 11.34 -15.29
C GLU A 22 -20.74 10.43 -16.48
N PRO A 23 -21.59 10.24 -17.52
CA PRO A 23 -21.24 9.41 -18.67
C PRO A 23 -19.97 9.87 -19.41
N THR A 24 -19.78 11.17 -19.52
CA THR A 24 -18.58 11.74 -20.16
C THR A 24 -17.34 11.55 -19.29
N GLN A 25 -17.48 11.66 -17.97
CA GLN A 25 -16.38 11.38 -17.04
C GLN A 25 -15.90 9.94 -17.17
N TRP A 26 -16.82 8.98 -17.15
CA TRP A 26 -16.50 7.55 -17.35
C TRP A 26 -15.83 7.28 -18.70
N LYS A 27 -16.31 7.91 -19.77
CA LYS A 27 -15.66 7.79 -21.11
C LYS A 27 -14.24 8.34 -21.12
N LYS A 28 -13.96 9.40 -20.37
CA LYS A 28 -12.61 9.97 -20.26
C LYS A 28 -11.69 9.08 -19.44
N LEU A 29 -12.19 8.48 -18.37
CA LEU A 29 -11.44 7.50 -17.59
C LEU A 29 -11.12 6.26 -18.42
N ASP A 30 -12.09 5.73 -19.17
CA ASP A 30 -11.90 4.59 -20.07
C ASP A 30 -10.78 4.86 -21.10
N LYS A 31 -10.82 6.04 -21.72
CA LYS A 31 -9.73 6.48 -22.61
C LYS A 31 -8.38 6.54 -21.91
N ARG A 32 -8.30 7.08 -20.68
CA ARG A 32 -7.06 7.13 -19.90
C ARG A 32 -6.53 5.74 -19.63
N MET A 33 -7.40 4.81 -19.21
CA MET A 33 -7.02 3.43 -18.96
C MET A 33 -6.48 2.75 -20.23
N ALA A 34 -7.13 2.95 -21.38
CA ALA A 34 -6.67 2.44 -22.67
C ALA A 34 -5.26 2.97 -23.03
N GLU A 35 -5.04 4.27 -22.90
CA GLU A 35 -3.74 4.91 -23.18
C GLU A 35 -2.63 4.45 -22.22
N CYS A 36 -2.95 4.23 -20.94
CA CYS A 36 -2.03 3.67 -19.96
C CYS A 36 -1.68 2.21 -20.33
N ALA A 37 -2.68 1.42 -20.67
CA ALA A 37 -2.48 0.02 -21.02
C ALA A 37 -1.63 -0.15 -22.29
N GLU A 38 -1.91 0.63 -23.33
CA GLU A 38 -1.13 0.62 -24.57
C GLU A 38 0.37 0.83 -24.31
N ARG A 39 0.70 1.76 -23.40
CA ARG A 39 2.09 2.14 -23.11
C ARG A 39 2.78 1.24 -22.11
N TYR A 40 2.06 0.74 -21.10
CA TYR A 40 2.70 0.22 -19.89
C TYR A 40 2.22 -1.17 -19.44
N ALA A 41 1.08 -1.69 -19.89
CA ALA A 41 0.54 -2.97 -19.40
C ALA A 41 1.53 -4.14 -19.52
N ARG A 42 2.36 -4.16 -20.57
CA ARG A 42 3.37 -5.20 -20.78
C ARG A 42 4.63 -5.04 -19.90
N ARG A 43 4.80 -3.90 -19.25
CA ARG A 43 6.00 -3.56 -18.46
C ARG A 43 5.74 -3.51 -16.96
N ILE A 44 4.51 -3.20 -16.58
CA ILE A 44 4.07 -3.05 -15.20
C ILE A 44 3.05 -4.15 -14.93
N HIS A 45 3.34 -5.03 -13.98
CA HIS A 45 2.48 -6.16 -13.66
C HIS A 45 1.25 -5.75 -12.87
N GLY A 46 1.43 -5.10 -11.72
CA GLY A 46 0.36 -4.71 -10.81
C GLY A 46 -0.14 -3.28 -11.04
N TRP A 47 -1.45 -3.09 -11.02
CA TRP A 47 -2.12 -1.81 -11.20
C TRP A 47 -3.12 -1.54 -10.10
N GLU A 48 -2.89 -0.52 -9.32
CA GLU A 48 -3.91 -0.02 -8.41
C GLU A 48 -5.00 0.65 -9.21
N VAL A 49 -6.19 0.02 -9.22
CA VAL A 49 -7.34 0.51 -9.98
C VAL A 49 -8.04 1.63 -9.24
N THR A 50 -8.24 1.47 -7.93
CA THR A 50 -8.85 2.49 -7.07
C THR A 50 -7.97 2.76 -5.86
N ASN A 51 -7.95 4.02 -5.40
CA ASN A 51 -7.23 4.43 -4.21
C ASN A 51 -8.13 5.27 -3.29
N GLU A 52 -8.03 5.05 -1.97
CA GLU A 52 -8.70 5.81 -0.90
C GLU A 52 -10.19 6.04 -1.14
N SER A 53 -10.86 4.98 -1.56
CA SER A 53 -12.27 5.00 -1.93
C SER A 53 -13.21 5.32 -0.76
N PHE A 54 -12.75 5.09 0.47
CA PHE A 54 -13.45 5.41 1.70
C PHE A 54 -13.53 6.93 1.93
N TRP A 55 -12.47 7.65 1.56
CA TRP A 55 -12.32 9.10 1.76
C TRP A 55 -12.72 9.94 0.55
N ARG A 56 -13.58 9.41 -0.32
CA ARG A 56 -14.02 10.12 -1.52
C ARG A 56 -14.58 11.50 -1.19
N SER A 57 -14.13 12.49 -1.95
CA SER A 57 -14.55 13.88 -1.77
C SER A 57 -15.93 14.21 -2.33
N TYR A 58 -16.49 13.30 -3.16
CA TYR A 58 -17.76 13.52 -3.89
C TYR A 58 -17.75 14.77 -4.79
N THR A 59 -16.59 15.21 -5.22
CA THR A 59 -16.46 16.40 -6.08
C THR A 59 -16.83 16.15 -7.53
N THR A 60 -16.87 14.90 -7.93
CA THR A 60 -17.11 14.47 -9.31
C THR A 60 -18.27 13.48 -9.36
N PRO A 61 -19.27 13.64 -10.26
CA PRO A 61 -20.44 12.76 -10.34
C PRO A 61 -20.13 11.27 -10.38
N MET A 62 -19.06 10.84 -11.07
CA MET A 62 -18.72 9.41 -11.13
C MET A 62 -18.35 8.82 -9.75
N TYR A 63 -17.83 9.61 -8.81
CA TYR A 63 -17.52 9.14 -7.45
C TYR A 63 -18.74 9.04 -6.53
N ILE A 64 -19.82 9.76 -6.86
CA ILE A 64 -21.11 9.63 -6.17
C ILE A 64 -21.79 8.32 -6.54
N ASN A 65 -21.47 7.76 -7.71
CA ASN A 65 -22.05 6.50 -8.16
C ASN A 65 -21.73 5.37 -7.16
N PRO A 66 -22.73 4.69 -6.60
CA PRO A 66 -22.51 3.63 -5.62
C PRO A 66 -21.74 2.41 -6.18
N LEU A 67 -21.68 2.28 -7.50
CA LEU A 67 -20.98 1.20 -8.20
C LEU A 67 -19.63 1.67 -8.80
N PHE A 68 -19.04 2.76 -8.28
CA PHE A 68 -17.84 3.33 -8.87
C PHE A 68 -16.66 2.33 -8.86
N MET A 69 -16.49 1.58 -7.77
CA MET A 69 -15.43 0.58 -7.66
C MET A 69 -15.65 -0.54 -8.67
N GLU A 70 -16.83 -1.14 -8.70
CA GLU A 70 -17.18 -2.20 -9.63
C GLU A 70 -16.97 -1.79 -11.09
N ARG A 71 -17.42 -0.59 -11.45
CA ARG A 71 -17.25 -0.03 -12.80
C ARG A 71 -15.79 0.20 -13.15
N SER A 72 -15.01 0.73 -12.20
CA SER A 72 -13.57 0.97 -12.41
C SER A 72 -12.81 -0.33 -12.66
N PHE A 73 -13.08 -1.37 -11.89
CA PHE A 73 -12.46 -2.68 -12.06
C PHE A 73 -12.87 -3.37 -13.35
N GLN A 74 -14.17 -3.38 -13.69
CA GLN A 74 -14.65 -3.92 -14.96
C GLN A 74 -14.10 -3.18 -16.19
N MET A 75 -13.86 -1.87 -16.04
CA MET A 75 -13.20 -1.07 -17.07
C MET A 75 -11.71 -1.41 -17.17
N ALA A 76 -11.02 -1.50 -16.04
CA ALA A 76 -9.60 -1.87 -16.01
C ALA A 76 -9.35 -3.25 -16.63
N GLU A 77 -10.15 -4.26 -16.29
CA GLU A 77 -10.01 -5.61 -16.84
C GLU A 77 -10.01 -5.64 -18.38
N ARG A 78 -10.85 -4.81 -19.02
CA ARG A 78 -10.88 -4.74 -20.50
C ARG A 78 -9.57 -4.25 -21.11
N HIS A 79 -8.83 -3.42 -20.39
CA HIS A 79 -7.58 -2.84 -20.88
C HIS A 79 -6.34 -3.55 -20.34
N PHE A 80 -6.46 -4.19 -19.19
CA PHE A 80 -5.36 -4.86 -18.46
C PHE A 80 -5.66 -6.34 -18.17
N PRO A 81 -6.07 -7.15 -19.18
CA PRO A 81 -6.58 -8.52 -18.95
C PRO A 81 -5.55 -9.53 -18.45
N MET A 82 -4.26 -9.17 -18.46
CA MET A 82 -3.15 -10.01 -18.00
C MET A 82 -2.39 -9.41 -16.82
N ASN A 83 -2.93 -8.34 -16.25
CA ASN A 83 -2.30 -7.62 -15.16
C ASN A 83 -3.04 -7.89 -13.86
N GLU A 84 -2.34 -7.78 -12.76
CA GLU A 84 -2.90 -7.80 -11.42
C GLU A 84 -3.64 -6.50 -11.14
N LEU A 85 -4.91 -6.58 -10.75
CA LEU A 85 -5.78 -5.45 -10.46
C LEU A 85 -5.98 -5.32 -8.95
N ILE A 86 -5.54 -4.20 -8.39
CA ILE A 86 -5.42 -3.99 -6.95
C ILE A 86 -6.40 -2.88 -6.52
N CYS A 87 -7.16 -3.10 -5.45
CA CYS A 87 -7.81 -2.03 -4.72
C CYS A 87 -6.91 -1.57 -3.57
N ASN A 88 -6.77 -0.27 -3.34
CA ASN A 88 -5.91 0.28 -2.31
C ASN A 88 -6.69 1.21 -1.38
N GLU A 89 -6.43 1.12 -0.08
CA GLU A 89 -7.13 1.91 0.92
C GLU A 89 -6.20 2.24 2.11
N GLY A 90 -6.57 3.27 2.88
CA GLY A 90 -5.87 3.65 4.09
C GLY A 90 -5.81 2.55 5.15
N GLY A 91 -4.84 2.66 6.04
CA GLY A 91 -4.55 1.67 7.09
C GLY A 91 -5.40 1.81 8.37
N GLU A 92 -6.52 2.53 8.33
CA GLU A 92 -7.36 2.78 9.52
C GLU A 92 -7.94 1.50 10.12
N CYS A 93 -8.07 0.44 9.33
CA CYS A 93 -8.52 -0.87 9.82
C CYS A 93 -7.57 -1.51 10.85
N PHE A 94 -6.30 -1.11 10.87
CA PHE A 94 -5.33 -1.60 11.85
C PHE A 94 -5.42 -0.90 13.22
N ARG A 95 -6.27 0.10 13.34
CA ARG A 95 -6.52 0.80 14.59
C ARG A 95 -7.55 0.07 15.46
N GLU A 96 -7.74 0.50 16.69
CA GLU A 96 -8.52 -0.18 17.72
C GLU A 96 -9.98 -0.48 17.37
N ASP A 97 -10.61 0.39 16.58
CA ASP A 97 -12.04 0.36 16.28
C ASP A 97 -12.40 -0.54 15.10
N PHE A 98 -11.56 -1.54 14.80
CA PHE A 98 -11.83 -2.47 13.72
C PHE A 98 -13.10 -3.29 13.98
N LEU A 99 -14.10 -3.14 13.12
CA LEU A 99 -15.43 -3.73 13.23
C LEU A 99 -15.58 -5.06 12.47
N TYR A 100 -14.50 -5.76 12.18
CA TYR A 100 -14.50 -7.01 11.41
C TYR A 100 -15.17 -6.84 10.04
N ASN A 101 -16.03 -7.77 9.62
CA ASN A 101 -16.76 -7.74 8.35
C ASN A 101 -17.78 -6.57 8.22
N ARG A 102 -17.94 -5.76 9.25
CA ARG A 102 -18.72 -4.52 9.21
C ARG A 102 -17.84 -3.28 9.03
N TYR A 103 -16.53 -3.47 8.86
CA TYR A 103 -15.64 -2.37 8.55
C TYR A 103 -15.91 -1.87 7.13
N PRO A 104 -16.01 -0.56 6.88
CA PRO A 104 -16.44 -0.02 5.59
C PRO A 104 -15.64 -0.50 4.39
N TYR A 105 -14.32 -0.57 4.50
CA TYR A 105 -13.47 -1.08 3.42
C TYR A 105 -13.74 -2.56 3.12
N PHE A 106 -13.89 -3.39 4.16
CA PHE A 106 -14.28 -4.79 3.97
C PHE A 106 -15.60 -4.91 3.23
N MET A 107 -16.64 -4.21 3.70
CA MET A 107 -17.97 -4.23 3.07
C MET A 107 -17.95 -3.75 1.63
N GLN A 108 -17.10 -2.77 1.32
CA GLN A 108 -16.95 -2.22 -0.03
C GLN A 108 -16.32 -3.25 -0.98
N VAL A 109 -15.23 -3.90 -0.56
CA VAL A 109 -14.54 -4.94 -1.34
C VAL A 109 -15.44 -6.17 -1.49
N GLU A 110 -16.06 -6.65 -0.40
CA GLU A 110 -16.98 -7.78 -0.44
C GLU A 110 -18.11 -7.54 -1.45
N ARG A 111 -18.75 -6.37 -1.38
CA ARG A 111 -19.81 -6.00 -2.32
C ARG A 111 -19.32 -5.98 -3.77
N ALA A 112 -18.14 -5.41 -4.01
CA ALA A 112 -17.57 -5.34 -5.35
C ALA A 112 -17.30 -6.75 -5.90
N LEU A 113 -16.71 -7.64 -5.10
CA LEU A 113 -16.47 -9.04 -5.46
C LEU A 113 -17.78 -9.79 -5.73
N LEU A 114 -18.81 -9.63 -4.88
CA LEU A 114 -20.13 -10.24 -5.08
C LEU A 114 -20.82 -9.75 -6.36
N LYS A 115 -20.47 -8.58 -6.85
CA LYS A 115 -20.96 -8.03 -8.13
C LYS A 115 -20.04 -8.33 -9.32
N GLY A 116 -19.05 -9.19 -9.13
CA GLY A 116 -18.16 -9.64 -10.18
C GLY A 116 -17.07 -8.64 -10.56
N ALA A 117 -16.67 -7.74 -9.66
CA ALA A 117 -15.49 -6.92 -9.89
C ALA A 117 -14.23 -7.79 -9.86
N PRO A 118 -13.37 -7.72 -10.88
CA PRO A 118 -12.14 -8.51 -10.98
C PRO A 118 -11.04 -7.92 -10.10
N ILE A 119 -11.23 -8.00 -8.79
CA ILE A 119 -10.22 -7.60 -7.81
C ILE A 119 -9.32 -8.79 -7.57
N ASP A 120 -8.04 -8.68 -7.90
CA ASP A 120 -7.05 -9.73 -7.67
C ASP A 120 -6.42 -9.61 -6.29
N THR A 121 -6.10 -8.40 -5.84
CA THR A 121 -5.35 -8.15 -4.61
C THR A 121 -5.96 -6.99 -3.82
N ILE A 122 -5.93 -7.10 -2.49
CA ILE A 122 -6.40 -6.08 -1.55
C ILE A 122 -5.18 -5.34 -0.98
N GLY A 123 -5.08 -4.05 -1.24
CA GLY A 123 -4.01 -3.18 -0.75
C GLY A 123 -4.39 -2.48 0.55
N PHE A 124 -3.45 -2.42 1.46
CA PHE A 124 -3.53 -1.65 2.69
C PHE A 124 -2.36 -0.68 2.78
N GLN A 125 -2.62 0.61 2.82
CA GLN A 125 -1.62 1.58 3.23
C GLN A 125 -1.31 1.38 4.72
N TYR A 126 -0.07 1.63 5.11
CA TYR A 126 0.33 1.54 6.51
C TYR A 126 1.11 2.79 6.91
N HIS A 127 0.50 3.93 6.66
CA HIS A 127 1.03 5.20 7.08
C HIS A 127 0.82 5.42 8.58
N VAL A 128 1.87 5.81 9.28
CA VAL A 128 1.81 6.22 10.67
C VAL A 128 1.95 7.74 10.72
N TRP A 129 0.80 8.41 10.64
CA TRP A 129 0.71 9.86 10.73
C TRP A 129 0.53 10.26 12.19
N CYS A 130 1.59 10.70 12.84
CA CYS A 130 1.53 11.14 14.22
C CYS A 130 2.50 12.29 14.50
N ASP A 131 2.19 13.08 15.51
CA ASP A 131 3.12 14.02 16.13
C ASP A 131 3.94 13.32 17.21
N VAL A 132 5.12 13.84 17.52
CA VAL A 132 5.97 13.33 18.60
C VAL A 132 5.22 13.21 19.94
N ASN A 133 4.26 14.12 20.21
CA ASN A 133 3.49 14.14 21.45
C ASN A 133 2.45 13.01 21.57
N ASN A 134 2.03 12.41 20.47
CA ASN A 134 1.04 11.32 20.45
C ASN A 134 1.58 10.02 19.84
N GLU A 135 2.86 9.98 19.51
CA GLU A 135 3.49 8.81 18.88
C GLU A 135 3.29 7.52 19.69
N ALA A 136 3.52 7.58 21.00
CA ALA A 136 3.40 6.42 21.88
C ALA A 136 1.97 5.83 21.88
N ASP A 137 0.95 6.69 21.85
CA ASP A 137 -0.46 6.26 21.79
C ASP A 137 -0.81 5.67 20.42
N VAL A 138 -0.32 6.28 19.34
CA VAL A 138 -0.54 5.78 17.97
C VAL A 138 0.14 4.43 17.78
N VAL A 139 1.40 4.31 18.20
CA VAL A 139 2.16 3.05 18.17
C VAL A 139 1.42 1.94 18.92
N LYS A 140 1.00 2.20 20.14
CA LYS A 140 0.26 1.24 20.96
C LYS A 140 -1.03 0.73 20.29
N LYS A 141 -1.74 1.61 19.60
CA LYS A 141 -3.01 1.30 18.93
C LYS A 141 -2.82 0.59 17.60
N GLN A 142 -1.88 1.06 16.80
CA GLN A 142 -1.69 0.59 15.42
C GLN A 142 -0.77 -0.63 15.32
N PHE A 143 0.17 -0.81 16.27
CA PHE A 143 1.15 -1.90 16.24
C PHE A 143 0.82 -3.08 17.15
N ASN A 144 -0.44 -3.23 17.51
CA ASN A 144 -0.89 -4.40 18.25
C ASN A 144 -0.95 -5.63 17.31
N PRO A 145 -0.08 -6.63 17.46
CA PRO A 145 -0.05 -7.79 16.57
C PRO A 145 -1.38 -8.55 16.55
N VAL A 146 -2.06 -8.63 17.71
CA VAL A 146 -3.36 -9.30 17.81
C VAL A 146 -4.40 -8.60 16.92
N ASN A 147 -4.38 -7.27 16.88
CA ASN A 147 -5.28 -6.51 16.02
C ASN A 147 -4.91 -6.67 14.54
N MET A 148 -3.62 -6.70 14.20
CA MET A 148 -3.16 -6.92 12.82
C MET A 148 -3.65 -8.28 12.30
N TYR A 149 -3.41 -9.37 13.04
CA TYR A 149 -3.89 -10.68 12.63
C TYR A 149 -5.41 -10.76 12.54
N ARG A 150 -6.13 -10.08 13.44
CA ARG A 150 -7.59 -9.98 13.35
C ARG A 150 -8.05 -9.33 12.05
N VAL A 151 -7.35 -8.28 11.59
CA VAL A 151 -7.63 -7.65 10.29
C VAL A 151 -7.34 -8.63 9.16
N PHE A 152 -6.16 -9.26 9.14
CA PHE A 152 -5.78 -10.22 8.10
C PHE A 152 -6.74 -11.40 8.04
N ASP A 153 -7.06 -12.04 9.16
CA ASP A 153 -8.01 -13.15 9.23
C ASP A 153 -9.39 -12.76 8.68
N THR A 154 -9.84 -11.54 9.01
CA THR A 154 -11.13 -11.07 8.51
C THR A 154 -11.11 -10.89 6.99
N PHE A 155 -10.12 -10.17 6.45
CA PHE A 155 -10.03 -9.94 5.01
C PHE A 155 -9.68 -11.20 4.21
N ALA A 156 -8.98 -12.17 4.81
CA ALA A 156 -8.68 -13.47 4.17
C ALA A 156 -9.96 -14.23 3.78
N THR A 157 -11.08 -14.00 4.47
CA THR A 157 -12.38 -14.58 4.10
C THR A 157 -12.87 -14.17 2.71
N LEU A 158 -12.33 -13.08 2.14
CA LEU A 158 -12.62 -12.63 0.79
C LEU A 158 -11.87 -13.42 -0.29
N GLY A 159 -10.93 -14.31 0.10
CA GLY A 159 -10.20 -15.19 -0.81
C GLY A 159 -9.25 -14.45 -1.75
N ARG A 160 -8.67 -13.35 -1.32
CA ARG A 160 -7.70 -12.55 -2.08
C ARG A 160 -6.42 -12.35 -1.28
N PRO A 161 -5.25 -12.34 -1.94
CA PRO A 161 -4.00 -11.95 -1.31
C PRO A 161 -3.98 -10.46 -0.95
N PHE A 162 -3.00 -10.07 -0.15
CA PHE A 162 -2.83 -8.70 0.34
C PHE A 162 -1.51 -8.10 -0.09
N GLN A 163 -1.48 -6.79 -0.17
CA GLN A 163 -0.24 -6.00 -0.22
C GLN A 163 -0.27 -4.92 0.85
N ILE A 164 0.82 -4.73 1.57
CA ILE A 164 1.05 -3.51 2.36
C ILE A 164 1.66 -2.51 1.39
N THR A 165 0.84 -1.59 0.93
CA THR A 165 1.12 -0.82 -0.29
C THR A 165 1.95 0.44 -0.06
N GLU A 166 1.87 1.02 1.13
CA GLU A 166 2.50 2.31 1.44
C GLU A 166 2.87 2.37 2.92
N VAL A 167 4.12 2.03 3.24
CA VAL A 167 4.60 2.07 4.63
C VAL A 167 5.30 3.38 4.91
N THR A 168 4.84 4.12 5.90
CA THR A 168 5.58 5.27 6.48
C THR A 168 5.63 5.13 7.99
N PHE A 169 6.82 5.17 8.56
CA PHE A 169 7.02 5.31 9.99
C PHE A 169 7.86 6.55 10.28
N PRO A 170 7.38 7.51 11.10
CA PRO A 170 8.09 8.75 11.35
C PRO A 170 9.38 8.55 12.14
N CYS A 171 10.34 9.45 11.89
CA CYS A 171 11.51 9.64 12.71
C CYS A 171 11.58 11.13 13.02
N HIS A 172 10.88 11.59 14.05
CA HIS A 172 10.67 13.02 14.36
C HIS A 172 11.94 13.80 14.65
N ASP A 173 13.04 13.10 14.93
CA ASP A 173 14.38 13.69 15.07
C ASP A 173 15.36 12.94 14.18
N PRO A 174 15.44 13.28 12.88
CA PRO A 174 16.24 12.55 11.88
C PRO A 174 17.75 12.66 12.08
N PHE A 175 18.20 13.40 13.08
CA PHE A 175 19.62 13.52 13.44
C PHE A 175 19.92 12.91 14.82
N SER A 176 18.90 12.38 15.48
CA SER A 176 19.01 11.65 16.73
C SER A 176 19.23 10.18 16.46
N ARG A 177 20.35 9.64 16.90
CA ARG A 177 20.64 8.20 16.80
C ARG A 177 19.57 7.35 17.50
N GLU A 178 19.05 7.81 18.61
CA GLU A 178 18.01 7.11 19.36
C GLU A 178 16.72 7.00 18.55
N ALA A 179 16.24 8.11 17.96
CA ALA A 179 15.03 8.13 17.14
C ALA A 179 15.16 7.23 15.90
N GLU A 180 16.33 7.25 15.26
CA GLU A 180 16.59 6.35 14.10
C GLU A 180 16.66 4.87 14.49
N ASP A 181 17.23 4.55 15.65
CA ASP A 181 17.27 3.18 16.14
C ASP A 181 15.86 2.68 16.53
N ILE A 182 14.98 3.54 17.07
CA ILE A 182 13.56 3.25 17.31
C ILE A 182 12.86 2.98 15.98
N GLN A 183 13.01 3.85 14.98
CA GLN A 183 12.44 3.63 13.64
C GLN A 183 12.87 2.27 13.07
N ALA A 184 14.15 1.93 13.20
CA ALA A 184 14.70 0.68 12.70
C ALA A 184 14.10 -0.55 13.39
N GLU A 185 13.97 -0.52 14.73
CA GLU A 185 13.40 -1.64 15.50
C GLU A 185 11.91 -1.83 15.23
N VAL A 186 11.15 -0.75 15.13
CA VAL A 186 9.72 -0.81 14.80
C VAL A 186 9.51 -1.39 13.42
N LEU A 187 10.23 -0.89 12.41
CA LEU A 187 10.13 -1.42 11.04
C LEU A 187 10.54 -2.89 10.95
N LYS A 188 11.59 -3.30 11.66
CA LYS A 188 11.97 -4.71 11.75
C LYS A 188 10.82 -5.58 12.25
N ASN A 189 10.17 -5.17 13.32
CA ASN A 189 9.07 -5.93 13.93
C ASN A 189 7.86 -6.00 12.99
N LEU A 190 7.45 -4.87 12.38
CA LEU A 190 6.37 -4.82 11.42
C LEU A 190 6.62 -5.72 10.21
N TYR A 191 7.78 -5.58 9.58
CA TYR A 191 8.16 -6.41 8.44
C TYR A 191 8.22 -7.90 8.79
N THR A 192 8.62 -8.24 10.01
CA THR A 192 8.65 -9.64 10.47
C THR A 192 7.22 -10.21 10.61
N ILE A 193 6.27 -9.43 11.12
CA ILE A 193 4.86 -9.81 11.17
C ILE A 193 4.30 -10.02 9.76
N TRP A 194 4.52 -9.05 8.86
CA TRP A 194 4.01 -9.12 7.49
C TRP A 194 4.63 -10.25 6.67
N PHE A 195 5.92 -10.51 6.85
CA PHE A 195 6.60 -11.63 6.18
C PHE A 195 6.08 -12.99 6.68
N GLY A 196 5.66 -13.07 7.95
CA GLY A 196 5.07 -14.28 8.53
C GLY A 196 3.61 -14.52 8.14
N GLU A 197 2.93 -13.53 7.53
CA GLU A 197 1.52 -13.65 7.11
C GLU A 197 1.43 -14.20 5.68
N ALA A 198 0.86 -15.39 5.55
CA ALA A 198 0.83 -16.13 4.27
C ALA A 198 0.05 -15.43 3.16
N ASN A 199 -0.90 -14.57 3.51
CA ASN A 199 -1.70 -13.84 2.55
C ASN A 199 -1.04 -12.55 2.05
N ILE A 200 0.06 -12.11 2.67
CA ILE A 200 0.78 -10.90 2.23
C ILE A 200 1.85 -11.29 1.20
N GLU A 201 1.70 -10.77 0.00
CA GLU A 201 2.62 -11.06 -1.12
C GLU A 201 3.64 -9.94 -1.39
N ALA A 202 3.38 -8.72 -0.91
CA ALA A 202 4.28 -7.59 -1.10
C ALA A 202 4.17 -6.56 0.03
N VAL A 203 5.29 -5.90 0.32
CA VAL A 203 5.38 -4.74 1.22
C VAL A 203 6.16 -3.65 0.51
N ILE A 204 5.56 -2.48 0.34
CA ILE A 204 6.15 -1.33 -0.35
C ILE A 204 6.35 -0.18 0.64
N TYR A 205 7.54 0.39 0.65
CA TYR A 205 7.87 1.54 1.48
C TYR A 205 7.55 2.84 0.76
N TRP A 206 6.95 3.79 1.49
CA TRP A 206 6.63 5.12 1.01
C TRP A 206 7.67 6.13 1.49
N ASN A 207 8.12 7.04 0.59
CA ASN A 207 9.14 8.06 0.89
C ASN A 207 10.53 7.48 1.25
N LEU A 208 11.26 7.00 0.23
CA LEU A 208 12.56 6.37 0.43
C LEU A 208 13.60 7.31 1.05
N VAL A 209 13.57 8.60 0.72
CA VAL A 209 14.59 9.60 1.11
C VAL A 209 13.92 10.73 1.88
N ASP A 210 14.44 11.05 3.06
CA ASP A 210 14.01 12.21 3.84
C ASP A 210 14.13 13.51 3.03
N GLY A 211 13.17 14.40 3.18
CA GLY A 211 13.18 15.70 2.54
C GLY A 211 12.73 15.73 1.08
N TYR A 212 12.29 14.60 0.52
CA TYR A 212 11.69 14.50 -0.83
C TYR A 212 10.25 13.97 -0.81
N ALA A 213 9.58 14.08 0.33
CA ALA A 213 8.23 13.58 0.51
C ALA A 213 7.16 14.54 -0.03
N PHE A 214 5.92 14.05 -0.08
CA PHE A 214 4.79 14.76 -0.66
C PHE A 214 4.46 16.07 0.06
N ASN A 215 4.00 17.06 -0.71
CA ASN A 215 3.49 18.34 -0.25
C ASN A 215 4.50 19.19 0.55
N ALA A 216 5.77 19.10 0.17
CA ALA A 216 6.86 19.96 0.68
C ALA A 216 7.89 20.21 -0.41
N GLU A 217 8.61 21.33 -0.31
CA GLU A 217 9.78 21.57 -1.15
C GLU A 217 10.94 20.66 -0.71
N PRO A 218 11.81 20.26 -1.63
CA PRO A 218 12.97 19.44 -1.29
C PRO A 218 13.82 20.05 -0.17
N GLY A 219 14.03 19.30 0.90
CA GLY A 219 14.81 19.71 2.07
C GLY A 219 14.07 20.60 3.07
N ASP A 220 12.80 20.93 2.85
CA ASP A 220 11.98 21.64 3.84
C ASP A 220 11.30 20.63 4.78
N PHE A 221 11.85 20.47 5.97
CA PHE A 221 11.33 19.58 7.01
C PHE A 221 10.24 20.23 7.90
N SER A 222 9.80 21.44 7.58
CA SER A 222 8.79 22.15 8.39
C SER A 222 7.36 21.84 7.96
N CYS A 223 7.14 21.28 6.79
CA CYS A 223 5.81 21.06 6.21
C CYS A 223 5.67 19.73 5.46
N GLY A 224 4.44 19.48 5.02
CA GLY A 224 4.09 18.27 4.26
C GLY A 224 4.49 16.99 4.98
N GLU A 225 4.80 15.96 4.22
CA GLU A 225 5.28 14.69 4.75
C GLU A 225 6.77 14.72 5.14
N ASN A 226 7.54 15.71 4.67
CA ASN A 226 8.93 15.88 5.07
C ASN A 226 9.10 16.04 6.59
N LYS A 227 8.13 16.64 7.28
CA LYS A 227 8.14 16.82 8.75
C LYS A 227 8.23 15.52 9.53
N LEU A 228 7.87 14.39 8.91
CA LEU A 228 7.92 13.07 9.54
C LEU A 228 9.33 12.47 9.51
N ALA A 229 10.20 12.92 8.59
CA ALA A 229 11.50 12.31 8.31
C ALA A 229 11.41 10.77 8.25
N GLY A 230 10.35 10.28 7.59
CA GLY A 230 9.99 8.87 7.55
C GLY A 230 10.78 8.03 6.55
N GLY A 231 11.78 8.61 5.86
CA GLY A 231 12.59 7.92 4.88
C GLY A 231 13.49 6.84 5.48
N LEU A 232 13.99 5.98 4.61
CA LEU A 232 15.02 4.97 4.93
C LEU A 232 16.45 5.51 4.71
N MET A 233 16.55 6.67 4.08
CA MET A 233 17.79 7.39 3.80
C MET A 233 17.65 8.84 4.21
N HIS A 234 18.74 9.43 4.65
CA HIS A 234 18.82 10.87 4.91
C HIS A 234 18.71 11.68 3.60
N PHE A 235 18.54 12.99 3.73
CA PHE A 235 18.43 13.92 2.59
C PHE A 235 19.67 13.88 1.66
N ASP A 236 20.84 13.62 2.20
CA ASP A 236 22.11 13.43 1.46
C ASP A 236 22.29 12.02 0.87
N ILE A 237 21.23 11.20 0.90
CA ILE A 237 21.23 9.82 0.39
C ILE A 237 22.08 8.86 1.22
N THR A 238 22.55 9.24 2.41
CA THR A 238 23.20 8.29 3.32
C THR A 238 22.17 7.37 4.01
N PRO A 239 22.47 6.07 4.20
CA PRO A 239 21.50 5.12 4.72
C PRO A 239 21.28 5.28 6.22
N LYS A 240 20.03 5.33 6.64
CA LYS A 240 19.60 5.25 8.05
C LYS A 240 19.69 3.80 8.57
N PRO A 241 19.71 3.59 9.90
CA PRO A 241 19.68 2.26 10.50
C PRO A 241 18.54 1.39 9.98
N ALA A 242 17.36 1.96 9.74
CA ALA A 242 16.19 1.28 9.20
C ALA A 242 16.47 0.59 7.85
N LEU A 243 17.14 1.28 6.91
CA LEU A 243 17.50 0.67 5.63
C LEU A 243 18.45 -0.54 5.81
N LYS A 244 19.39 -0.44 6.74
CA LYS A 244 20.33 -1.54 7.01
C LYS A 244 19.62 -2.76 7.57
N VAL A 245 18.71 -2.54 8.51
CA VAL A 245 17.91 -3.60 9.13
C VAL A 245 17.03 -4.30 8.09
N LEU A 246 16.26 -3.55 7.29
CA LEU A 246 15.41 -4.14 6.25
C LEU A 246 16.23 -4.89 5.21
N ARG A 247 17.35 -4.32 4.75
CA ARG A 247 18.27 -5.03 3.84
C ARG A 247 18.76 -6.35 4.42
N ASP A 248 19.12 -6.39 5.70
CA ASP A 248 19.60 -7.60 6.35
C ASP A 248 18.49 -8.66 6.49
N LEU A 249 17.25 -8.28 6.76
CA LEU A 249 16.10 -9.17 6.71
C LEU A 249 15.99 -9.84 5.33
N PHE A 250 15.92 -9.05 4.25
CA PHE A 250 15.69 -9.57 2.89
C PHE A 250 16.88 -10.30 2.28
N THR A 251 18.12 -9.90 2.60
CA THR A 251 19.30 -10.44 1.93
C THR A 251 20.01 -11.52 2.71
N LYS A 252 19.76 -11.63 4.02
CA LYS A 252 20.45 -12.58 4.90
C LYS A 252 19.48 -13.49 5.65
N GLN A 253 18.51 -12.91 6.41
CA GLN A 253 17.70 -13.69 7.34
C GLN A 253 16.58 -14.47 6.63
N TRP A 254 15.92 -13.88 5.64
CA TRP A 254 14.81 -14.49 4.92
C TRP A 254 15.19 -15.12 3.59
N ARG A 255 16.45 -15.03 3.24
CA ARG A 255 16.97 -15.62 2.02
C ARG A 255 17.51 -17.03 2.30
N THR A 256 16.86 -18.03 1.72
CA THR A 256 17.42 -19.39 1.68
C THR A 256 18.67 -19.38 0.80
N ASN A 257 19.80 -19.84 1.35
CA ASN A 257 21.06 -19.99 0.65
C ASN A 257 21.69 -21.31 1.10
N GLU A 258 21.22 -22.41 0.52
CA GLU A 258 21.63 -23.76 0.87
C GLU A 258 22.28 -24.45 -0.32
N THR A 259 23.33 -25.24 -0.04
CA THR A 259 23.91 -26.14 -1.00
C THR A 259 23.51 -27.56 -0.65
N LEU A 260 22.80 -28.23 -1.53
CA LEU A 260 22.35 -29.59 -1.33
C LEU A 260 23.08 -30.54 -2.28
N THR A 261 23.41 -31.75 -1.77
CA THR A 261 23.87 -32.84 -2.61
C THR A 261 22.65 -33.64 -3.09
N VAL A 262 22.52 -33.80 -4.38
CA VAL A 262 21.48 -34.63 -4.99
C VAL A 262 21.76 -36.08 -4.63
N GLY A 263 20.76 -36.77 -4.05
CA GLY A 263 20.89 -38.20 -3.73
C GLY A 263 20.85 -39.11 -4.98
N GLU A 264 20.96 -40.40 -4.78
CA GLU A 264 20.89 -41.41 -5.86
C GLU A 264 19.57 -41.38 -6.63
N SER A 265 18.50 -40.91 -6.02
CA SER A 265 17.18 -40.70 -6.65
C SER A 265 17.13 -39.51 -7.61
N GLY A 266 18.18 -38.71 -7.71
CA GLY A 266 18.18 -37.47 -8.49
C GLY A 266 17.42 -36.31 -7.84
N CYS A 267 17.03 -36.42 -6.55
CA CYS A 267 16.27 -35.42 -5.80
C CYS A 267 17.09 -34.84 -4.66
N ALA A 268 16.85 -33.55 -4.37
CA ALA A 268 17.27 -32.88 -3.16
C ALA A 268 16.05 -32.18 -2.56
N ALA A 269 15.86 -32.26 -1.23
CA ALA A 269 14.72 -31.68 -0.54
C ALA A 269 15.18 -30.59 0.43
N PHE A 270 14.52 -29.45 0.42
CA PHE A 270 14.63 -28.42 1.43
C PHE A 270 13.58 -28.64 2.53
N LYS A 271 13.97 -28.35 3.75
CA LYS A 271 13.06 -28.31 4.89
C LYS A 271 12.65 -26.87 5.16
#